data_e804f5da61350ca5c0a3f791fb3e1592
#
_entry.id   e804f5da61350ca5c0a3f791fb3e1592
#
_cell.length_a   1.000
_cell.length_b   1.000
_cell.length_c   1.000
_cell.angle_alpha   90.00
_cell.angle_beta   90.00
_cell.angle_gamma   90.00
#
_symmetry.space_group_name_H-M   'P 1'
#
loop_
_entity.id
_entity.type
_entity.pdbx_description
1 polymer ?
#
loop_
_entity_poly.entity_id
_entity_poly.type
_entity_poly.pdbx_seq_one_letter_code
_entity_poly.pdbx_strand_id
1 'polypeptide(L)'
;MTSSEAAIPLETPEYAARLAQRQASRHGALYALLDAVRDPELPELSIWDLGVLREVREDGGELTVAITPTYSGCPALAVIREDIAACLNEAGCQGFEIVEETRPPWTTALMSRAACAQLQAGGIAPPVPGPVRCPVCGSAETALVSEFASTACKAHYRCRTCLEPFDHFKTLK
;
A
#
# COMPACT_ATOMS: atom_id res chain seq x y z
N MET A 1 6.03 0.01 -32.35
CA MET A 1 5.11 0.37 -31.25
C MET A 1 5.84 0.01 -29.97
N THR A 2 6.62 0.92 -29.45
CA THR A 2 7.40 0.72 -28.21
C THR A 2 6.47 1.03 -27.05
N SER A 3 6.03 -0.02 -26.34
CA SER A 3 5.43 0.12 -25.01
C SER A 3 6.46 0.83 -24.14
N SER A 4 6.22 2.11 -23.85
CA SER A 4 6.97 2.85 -22.86
C SER A 4 6.63 2.23 -21.51
N GLU A 5 7.45 1.28 -21.05
CA GLU A 5 7.45 0.84 -19.67
C GLU A 5 7.67 2.07 -18.83
N ALA A 6 6.61 2.53 -18.18
CA ALA A 6 6.74 3.52 -17.13
C ALA A 6 7.70 2.93 -16.10
N ALA A 7 8.87 3.56 -15.93
CA ALA A 7 9.91 3.07 -15.04
C ALA A 7 9.33 2.99 -13.62
N ILE A 8 8.96 1.79 -13.21
CA ILE A 8 8.61 1.50 -11.81
C ILE A 8 9.86 1.84 -10.98
N PRO A 9 9.77 2.68 -9.95
CA PRO A 9 10.93 3.10 -9.20
C PRO A 9 11.73 1.92 -8.65
N LEU A 10 13.03 2.12 -8.50
CA LEU A 10 13.87 1.23 -7.71
C LEU A 10 13.30 1.15 -6.29
N GLU A 11 13.55 0.04 -5.61
CA GLU A 11 13.18 -0.12 -4.20
C GLU A 11 13.71 1.05 -3.37
N THR A 12 12.84 1.63 -2.56
CA THR A 12 13.23 2.70 -1.66
C THR A 12 14.03 2.15 -0.48
N PRO A 13 14.93 2.94 0.15
CA PRO A 13 15.63 2.52 1.37
C PRO A 13 14.67 2.10 2.49
N GLU A 14 13.53 2.77 2.62
CA GLU A 14 12.51 2.49 3.63
C GLU A 14 11.84 1.13 3.39
N TYR A 15 11.48 0.81 2.16
CA TYR A 15 10.96 -0.50 1.83
C TYR A 15 12.03 -1.59 2.00
N ALA A 16 13.26 -1.35 1.55
CA ALA A 16 14.36 -2.29 1.72
C ALA A 16 14.64 -2.61 3.20
N ALA A 17 14.59 -1.61 4.09
CA ALA A 17 14.71 -1.81 5.52
C ALA A 17 13.57 -2.67 6.10
N ARG A 18 12.32 -2.42 5.70
CA ARG A 18 11.16 -3.24 6.08
C ARG A 18 11.31 -4.69 5.61
N LEU A 19 11.74 -4.87 4.38
CA LEU A 19 11.94 -6.21 3.80
C LEU A 19 13.03 -6.97 4.55
N ALA A 20 14.15 -6.34 4.87
CA ALA A 20 15.23 -6.93 5.67
C ALA A 20 14.74 -7.31 7.07
N GLN A 21 13.97 -6.46 7.73
CA GLN A 21 13.35 -6.73 9.04
C GLN A 21 12.43 -7.95 8.98
N ARG A 22 11.55 -8.02 7.97
CA ARG A 22 10.66 -9.17 7.74
C ARG A 22 11.46 -10.46 7.53
N GLN A 23 12.51 -10.42 6.71
CA GLN A 23 13.35 -11.59 6.41
C GLN A 23 14.13 -12.09 7.64
N ALA A 24 14.56 -11.18 8.52
CA ALA A 24 15.23 -11.52 9.76
C ALA A 24 14.27 -11.96 10.88
N SER A 25 12.97 -11.75 10.70
CA SER A 25 11.97 -12.06 11.72
C SER A 25 11.75 -13.58 11.86
N ARG A 26 11.64 -14.03 13.11
CA ARG A 26 11.20 -15.41 13.41
C ARG A 26 9.72 -15.67 13.08
N HIS A 27 8.96 -14.61 12.79
CA HIS A 27 7.54 -14.63 12.48
C HIS A 27 7.24 -14.67 10.97
N GLY A 28 8.16 -15.19 10.16
CA GLY A 28 8.01 -15.24 8.70
C GLY A 28 6.71 -15.91 8.22
N ALA A 29 6.25 -16.96 8.92
CA ALA A 29 4.99 -17.63 8.63
C ALA A 29 3.77 -16.71 8.86
N LEU A 30 3.80 -15.87 9.90
CA LEU A 30 2.73 -14.89 10.17
C LEU A 30 2.72 -13.77 9.13
N TYR A 31 3.88 -13.29 8.69
CA TYR A 31 3.94 -12.34 7.59
C TYR A 31 3.34 -12.93 6.31
N ALA A 32 3.66 -14.18 5.97
CA ALA A 32 3.11 -14.86 4.80
C ALA A 32 1.58 -15.03 4.90
N LEU A 33 1.08 -15.33 6.11
CA LEU A 33 -0.34 -15.42 6.38
C LEU A 33 -1.04 -14.06 6.19
N LEU A 34 -0.45 -12.99 6.73
CA LEU A 34 -1.00 -11.64 6.65
C LEU A 34 -0.88 -11.00 5.26
N ASP A 35 -0.09 -11.57 4.34
CA ASP A 35 -0.09 -11.15 2.93
C ASP A 35 -1.44 -11.41 2.24
N ALA A 36 -2.29 -12.27 2.80
CA ALA A 36 -3.65 -12.49 2.31
C ALA A 36 -4.62 -11.34 2.66
N VAL A 37 -4.31 -10.54 3.70
CA VAL A 37 -5.13 -9.39 4.10
C VAL A 37 -4.94 -8.26 3.10
N ARG A 38 -6.05 -7.75 2.56
CA ARG A 38 -6.08 -6.72 1.51
C ARG A 38 -6.64 -5.42 2.05
N ASP A 39 -6.22 -4.33 1.43
CA ASP A 39 -6.86 -3.04 1.69
C ASP A 39 -8.25 -3.00 1.05
N PRO A 40 -9.34 -2.68 1.78
CA PRO A 40 -10.70 -2.69 1.22
C PRO A 40 -10.93 -1.62 0.14
N GLU A 41 -10.14 -0.56 0.11
CA GLU A 41 -10.22 0.51 -0.89
C GLU A 41 -9.30 0.24 -2.10
N LEU A 42 -8.33 -0.67 -1.94
CA LEU A 42 -7.34 -1.08 -2.94
C LEU A 42 -7.19 -2.61 -2.89
N PRO A 43 -8.21 -3.38 -3.30
CA PRO A 43 -8.24 -4.84 -3.09
C PRO A 43 -7.15 -5.60 -3.86
N GLU A 44 -6.47 -4.94 -4.80
CA GLU A 44 -5.29 -5.46 -5.48
C GLU A 44 -4.07 -5.52 -4.56
N LEU A 45 -4.02 -4.67 -3.51
CA LEU A 45 -2.86 -4.52 -2.64
C LEU A 45 -3.02 -5.27 -1.33
N SER A 46 -1.98 -6.03 -0.95
CA SER A 46 -1.84 -6.51 0.42
C SER A 46 -1.47 -5.37 1.36
N ILE A 47 -1.83 -5.51 2.64
CA ILE A 47 -1.42 -4.54 3.68
C ILE A 47 0.10 -4.46 3.82
N TRP A 48 0.83 -5.52 3.44
CA TRP A 48 2.29 -5.51 3.37
C TRP A 48 2.77 -4.65 2.20
N ASP A 49 2.29 -4.91 0.99
CA ASP A 49 2.72 -4.20 -0.21
C ASP A 49 2.37 -2.70 -0.15
N LEU A 50 1.22 -2.38 0.43
CA LEU A 50 0.81 -0.99 0.67
C LEU A 50 1.65 -0.30 1.76
N GLY A 51 2.32 -1.04 2.64
CA GLY A 51 3.10 -0.48 3.73
C GLY A 51 2.31 -0.19 5.01
N VAL A 52 1.07 -0.66 5.09
CA VAL A 52 0.21 -0.56 6.29
C VAL A 52 0.67 -1.52 7.37
N LEU A 53 1.02 -2.77 7.03
CA LEU A 53 1.64 -3.70 7.98
C LEU A 53 3.08 -3.27 8.24
N ARG A 54 3.37 -2.82 9.46
CA ARG A 54 4.70 -2.34 9.87
C ARG A 54 5.59 -3.46 10.35
N GLU A 55 5.13 -4.20 11.32
CA GLU A 55 5.91 -5.19 12.02
C GLU A 55 5.03 -6.25 12.67
N VAL A 56 5.56 -7.48 12.74
CA VAL A 56 5.06 -8.55 13.58
C VAL A 56 6.16 -8.88 14.58
N ARG A 57 5.91 -8.63 15.86
CA ARG A 57 6.86 -8.84 16.96
C ARG A 57 6.20 -9.56 18.13
N GLU A 58 7.02 -10.05 19.03
CA GLU A 58 6.58 -10.66 20.27
C GLU A 58 7.31 -10.02 21.43
N ASP A 59 6.56 -9.47 22.34
CA ASP A 59 7.05 -8.84 23.56
C ASP A 59 6.53 -9.61 24.78
N GLY A 60 7.44 -10.18 25.59
CA GLY A 60 7.05 -10.89 26.80
C GLY A 60 6.15 -12.12 26.60
N GLY A 61 6.14 -12.71 25.41
CA GLY A 61 5.29 -13.85 25.04
C GLY A 61 3.93 -13.44 24.45
N GLU A 62 3.67 -12.15 24.29
CA GLU A 62 2.48 -11.62 23.64
C GLU A 62 2.81 -11.17 22.21
N LEU A 63 2.03 -11.67 21.25
CA LEU A 63 2.20 -11.34 19.84
C LEU A 63 1.60 -9.96 19.56
N THR A 64 2.39 -9.07 18.95
CA THR A 64 1.95 -7.74 18.53
C THR A 64 2.06 -7.60 17.01
N VAL A 65 0.96 -7.18 16.38
CA VAL A 65 0.92 -6.78 14.97
C VAL A 65 0.79 -5.26 14.91
N ALA A 66 1.84 -4.59 14.45
CA ALA A 66 1.87 -3.14 14.30
C ALA A 66 1.41 -2.72 12.90
N ILE A 67 0.42 -1.84 12.82
CA ILE A 67 -0.10 -1.27 11.57
C ILE A 67 -0.06 0.25 11.61
N THR A 68 0.00 0.88 10.45
CA THR A 68 -0.02 2.34 10.32
C THR A 68 -1.01 2.75 9.23
N PRO A 69 -1.88 3.75 9.49
CA PRO A 69 -2.77 4.27 8.45
C PRO A 69 -1.99 5.06 7.40
N THR A 70 -2.45 5.05 6.15
CA THR A 70 -1.90 5.88 5.08
C THR A 70 -2.16 7.37 5.30
N TYR A 71 -3.21 7.70 6.05
CA TYR A 71 -3.52 9.06 6.54
C TYR A 71 -4.36 8.97 7.83
N SER A 72 -4.35 10.04 8.61
CA SER A 72 -5.09 10.07 9.89
C SER A 72 -6.59 9.94 9.66
N GLY A 73 -7.23 8.98 10.35
CA GLY A 73 -8.66 8.72 10.23
C GLY A 73 -9.06 7.91 9.01
N CYS A 74 -8.14 7.13 8.42
CA CYS A 74 -8.45 6.22 7.31
C CYS A 74 -9.53 5.20 7.73
N PRO A 75 -10.71 5.19 7.08
CA PRO A 75 -11.80 4.27 7.46
C PRO A 75 -11.47 2.80 7.15
N ALA A 76 -10.58 2.54 6.19
CA ALA A 76 -10.12 1.20 5.86
C ALA A 76 -9.43 0.49 7.03
N LEU A 77 -8.82 1.26 7.95
CA LEU A 77 -8.03 0.69 9.04
C LEU A 77 -8.86 -0.18 9.99
N ALA A 78 -10.12 0.17 10.23
CA ALA A 78 -11.02 -0.63 11.06
C ALA A 78 -11.27 -2.01 10.44
N VAL A 79 -11.56 -2.06 9.14
CA VAL A 79 -11.76 -3.30 8.39
C VAL A 79 -10.47 -4.13 8.36
N ILE A 80 -9.34 -3.49 8.10
CA ILE A 80 -8.01 -4.15 8.09
C ILE A 80 -7.73 -4.81 9.46
N ARG A 81 -8.05 -4.14 10.58
CA ARG A 81 -7.89 -4.73 11.92
C ARG A 81 -8.75 -5.96 12.12
N GLU A 82 -10.02 -5.93 11.67
CA GLU A 82 -10.93 -7.06 11.73
C GLU A 82 -10.42 -8.22 10.88
N ASP A 83 -9.95 -7.98 9.67
CA ASP A 83 -9.40 -8.98 8.77
C ASP A 83 -8.11 -9.60 9.30
N ILE A 84 -7.21 -8.80 9.89
CA ILE A 84 -6.00 -9.31 10.59
C ILE A 84 -6.42 -10.23 11.73
N ALA A 85 -7.37 -9.80 12.57
CA ALA A 85 -7.83 -10.59 13.70
C ALA A 85 -8.48 -11.91 13.26
N ALA A 86 -9.31 -11.87 12.22
CA ALA A 86 -9.92 -13.08 11.64
C ALA A 86 -8.84 -14.04 11.12
N CYS A 87 -7.89 -13.52 10.35
CA CYS A 87 -6.79 -14.29 9.77
C CYS A 87 -5.93 -14.99 10.84
N LEU A 88 -5.58 -14.28 11.91
CA LEU A 88 -4.80 -14.83 13.02
C LEU A 88 -5.59 -15.86 13.83
N ASN A 89 -6.88 -15.62 14.10
CA ASN A 89 -7.74 -16.55 14.81
C ASN A 89 -7.94 -17.87 14.02
N GLU A 90 -8.15 -17.79 12.71
CA GLU A 90 -8.27 -18.96 11.82
C GLU A 90 -6.97 -19.79 11.81
N ALA A 91 -5.82 -19.14 11.94
CA ALA A 91 -4.51 -19.80 12.08
C ALA A 91 -4.26 -20.37 13.49
N GLY A 92 -5.19 -20.21 14.43
CA GLY A 92 -5.06 -20.69 15.81
C GLY A 92 -4.16 -19.82 16.70
N CYS A 93 -3.81 -18.61 16.26
CA CYS A 93 -3.08 -17.66 17.10
C CYS A 93 -3.99 -17.12 18.19
N GLN A 94 -3.55 -17.21 19.44
CA GLN A 94 -4.26 -16.65 20.58
C GLN A 94 -3.35 -15.68 21.34
N GLY A 95 -3.95 -14.69 22.02
CA GLY A 95 -3.19 -13.73 22.80
C GLY A 95 -2.34 -12.81 21.92
N PHE A 96 -2.96 -12.16 20.94
CA PHE A 96 -2.32 -11.14 20.10
C PHE A 96 -2.94 -9.77 20.34
N GLU A 97 -2.13 -8.75 20.11
CA GLU A 97 -2.56 -7.34 20.08
C GLU A 97 -2.32 -6.75 18.70
N ILE A 98 -3.25 -5.93 18.20
CA ILE A 98 -3.08 -5.14 16.99
C ILE A 98 -2.96 -3.69 17.41
N VAL A 99 -1.78 -3.10 17.22
CA VAL A 99 -1.48 -1.73 17.63
C VAL A 99 -1.37 -0.82 16.41
N GLU A 100 -1.89 0.40 16.56
CA GLU A 100 -1.73 1.45 15.56
C GLU A 100 -0.52 2.31 15.92
N GLU A 101 0.46 2.35 15.02
CA GLU A 101 1.65 3.17 15.14
C GLU A 101 1.60 4.31 14.12
N THR A 102 1.51 5.53 14.61
CA THR A 102 1.47 6.74 13.78
C THR A 102 2.84 7.43 13.67
N ARG A 103 3.86 6.89 14.33
CA ARG A 103 5.23 7.41 14.29
C ARG A 103 6.25 6.29 14.06
N PRO A 104 7.13 6.44 13.05
CA PRO A 104 7.11 7.48 12.02
C PRO A 104 5.82 7.38 11.17
N PRO A 105 5.37 8.51 10.58
CA PRO A 105 4.16 8.49 9.76
C PRO A 105 4.33 7.59 8.54
N TRP A 106 3.21 7.14 7.98
CA TRP A 106 3.22 6.41 6.73
C TRP A 106 3.65 7.33 5.57
N THR A 107 4.46 6.81 4.67
CA THR A 107 4.83 7.48 3.42
C THR A 107 4.79 6.48 2.26
N THR A 108 4.69 6.97 1.04
CA THR A 108 4.73 6.12 -0.16
C THR A 108 6.05 5.36 -0.34
N ALA A 109 7.12 5.80 0.33
CA ALA A 109 8.40 5.10 0.37
C ALA A 109 8.33 3.73 1.08
N LEU A 110 7.27 3.46 1.85
CA LEU A 110 7.03 2.17 2.48
C LEU A 110 6.39 1.13 1.55
N MET A 111 5.87 1.57 0.40
CA MET A 111 5.22 0.67 -0.56
C MET A 111 6.23 -0.22 -1.28
N SER A 112 5.81 -1.45 -1.59
CA SER A 112 6.60 -2.33 -2.42
C SER A 112 6.58 -1.89 -3.90
N ARG A 113 7.60 -2.33 -4.64
CA ARG A 113 7.59 -2.17 -6.11
C ARG A 113 6.40 -2.89 -6.75
N ALA A 114 6.03 -4.04 -6.21
CA ALA A 114 4.88 -4.81 -6.66
C ALA A 114 3.57 -4.02 -6.51
N ALA A 115 3.42 -3.25 -5.42
CA ALA A 115 2.25 -2.38 -5.23
C ALA A 115 2.08 -1.37 -6.36
N CYS A 116 3.15 -0.72 -6.82
CA CYS A 116 3.08 0.22 -7.93
C CYS A 116 2.62 -0.46 -9.24
N ALA A 117 3.12 -1.68 -9.50
CA ALA A 117 2.70 -2.46 -10.68
C ALA A 117 1.23 -2.90 -10.58
N GLN A 118 0.78 -3.31 -9.40
CA GLN A 118 -0.60 -3.71 -9.15
C GLN A 118 -1.57 -2.52 -9.28
N LEU A 119 -1.22 -1.35 -8.74
CA LEU A 119 -2.00 -0.12 -8.95
C LEU A 119 -2.16 0.18 -10.43
N GLN A 120 -1.06 0.16 -11.19
CA GLN A 120 -1.10 0.43 -12.63
C GLN A 120 -1.95 -0.59 -13.38
N ALA A 121 -1.85 -1.87 -13.05
CA ALA A 121 -2.68 -2.92 -13.63
C ALA A 121 -4.18 -2.74 -13.29
N GLY A 122 -4.48 -2.21 -12.10
CA GLY A 122 -5.83 -1.84 -11.65
C GLY A 122 -6.35 -0.52 -12.22
N GLY A 123 -5.60 0.15 -13.11
CA GLY A 123 -6.02 1.41 -13.72
C GLY A 123 -5.80 2.64 -12.83
N ILE A 124 -4.99 2.52 -11.78
CA ILE A 124 -4.61 3.62 -10.88
C ILE A 124 -3.18 4.02 -11.19
N ALA A 125 -2.94 5.29 -11.48
CA ALA A 125 -1.57 5.79 -11.67
C ALA A 125 -0.79 5.73 -10.34
N PRO A 126 0.37 5.03 -10.29
CA PRO A 126 1.13 4.85 -9.07
C PRO A 126 1.87 6.13 -8.65
N PRO A 127 2.30 6.23 -7.37
CA PRO A 127 3.03 7.38 -6.82
C PRO A 127 4.51 7.34 -7.22
N VAL A 128 4.80 7.54 -8.50
CA VAL A 128 6.16 7.54 -9.03
C VAL A 128 6.67 8.97 -9.24
N PRO A 129 7.99 9.22 -9.16
CA PRO A 129 8.57 10.52 -9.46
C PRO A 129 8.27 10.97 -10.89
N GLY A 130 8.01 12.27 -11.07
CA GLY A 130 7.76 12.87 -12.38
C GLY A 130 6.28 13.16 -12.65
N PRO A 131 5.91 13.41 -13.92
CA PRO A 131 4.54 13.71 -14.27
C PRO A 131 3.64 12.48 -14.10
N VAL A 132 2.40 12.70 -13.65
CA VAL A 132 1.40 11.65 -13.56
C VAL A 132 1.08 11.13 -14.97
N ARG A 133 1.25 9.83 -15.18
CA ARG A 133 1.00 9.17 -16.48
C ARG A 133 -0.33 8.43 -16.48
N CYS A 134 -1.01 8.51 -17.61
CA CYS A 134 -2.24 7.75 -17.82
C CYS A 134 -1.96 6.24 -17.74
N PRO A 135 -2.64 5.47 -16.88
CA PRO A 135 -2.42 4.02 -16.78
C PRO A 135 -2.91 3.26 -18.02
N VAL A 136 -3.77 3.87 -18.84
CA VAL A 136 -4.34 3.24 -20.05
C VAL A 136 -3.42 3.41 -21.26
N CYS A 137 -2.94 4.63 -21.55
CA CYS A 137 -2.17 4.89 -22.77
C CYS A 137 -0.71 5.33 -22.51
N GLY A 138 -0.29 5.48 -21.25
CA GLY A 138 1.07 5.87 -20.87
C GLY A 138 1.41 7.36 -21.07
N SER A 139 0.48 8.16 -21.63
CA SER A 139 0.71 9.58 -21.90
C SER A 139 0.94 10.36 -20.62
N ALA A 140 1.89 11.31 -20.65
CA ALA A 140 2.10 12.29 -19.59
C ALA A 140 1.21 13.54 -19.75
N GLU A 141 0.46 13.64 -20.86
CA GLU A 141 -0.50 14.71 -21.10
C GLU A 141 -1.78 14.47 -20.28
N THR A 142 -1.69 14.73 -18.99
CA THR A 142 -2.78 14.52 -18.03
C THR A 142 -3.13 15.80 -17.32
N ALA A 143 -4.35 15.91 -16.81
CA ALA A 143 -4.83 17.05 -16.05
C ALA A 143 -5.46 16.60 -14.75
N LEU A 144 -5.11 17.26 -13.65
CA LEU A 144 -5.78 17.12 -12.37
C LEU A 144 -7.22 17.63 -12.50
N VAL A 145 -8.19 16.82 -12.13
CA VAL A 145 -9.61 17.16 -12.07
C VAL A 145 -10.02 17.49 -10.64
N SER A 146 -9.56 16.68 -9.69
CA SER A 146 -9.82 16.89 -8.25
C SER A 146 -8.68 16.35 -7.42
N GLU A 147 -8.29 17.07 -6.37
CA GLU A 147 -7.29 16.59 -5.40
C GLU A 147 -7.78 15.42 -4.55
N PHE A 148 -9.06 15.16 -4.54
CA PHE A 148 -9.70 14.04 -3.85
C PHE A 148 -10.53 13.25 -4.84
N ALA A 149 -10.28 11.92 -4.88
CA ALA A 149 -11.06 10.95 -5.62
C ALA A 149 -12.03 10.20 -4.68
N SER A 150 -12.23 8.90 -4.86
CA SER A 150 -13.06 8.08 -3.98
C SER A 150 -12.52 8.01 -2.55
N THR A 151 -11.21 8.23 -2.36
CA THR A 151 -10.53 8.22 -1.06
C THR A 151 -9.56 9.39 -0.96
N ALA A 152 -9.17 9.76 0.27
CA ALA A 152 -8.26 10.89 0.50
C ALA A 152 -6.82 10.63 0.00
N CYS A 153 -6.40 9.37 -0.11
CA CYS A 153 -5.08 8.99 -0.64
C CYS A 153 -5.00 9.05 -2.17
N LYS A 154 -6.12 9.25 -2.88
CA LYS A 154 -6.18 9.33 -4.33
C LYS A 154 -6.62 10.71 -4.80
N ALA A 155 -6.12 11.11 -5.98
CA ALA A 155 -6.56 12.28 -6.73
C ALA A 155 -7.16 11.84 -8.06
N HIS A 156 -8.10 12.59 -8.58
CA HIS A 156 -8.77 12.29 -9.85
C HIS A 156 -8.14 13.07 -10.98
N TYR A 157 -7.76 12.38 -12.05
CA TYR A 157 -7.12 12.91 -13.25
C TYR A 157 -7.90 12.56 -14.52
N ARG A 158 -7.59 13.27 -15.57
CA ARG A 158 -8.05 12.97 -16.94
C ARG A 158 -6.88 13.01 -17.90
N CYS A 159 -6.77 11.99 -18.72
CA CYS A 159 -5.83 11.96 -19.84
C CYS A 159 -6.30 12.91 -20.95
N ARG A 160 -5.40 13.74 -21.48
CA ARG A 160 -5.72 14.64 -22.62
C ARG A 160 -5.53 13.94 -23.97
N THR A 161 -4.84 12.79 -23.99
CA THR A 161 -4.57 12.03 -25.21
C THR A 161 -5.68 11.03 -25.51
N CYS A 162 -6.01 10.12 -24.57
CA CYS A 162 -7.07 9.12 -24.76
C CYS A 162 -8.40 9.49 -24.12
N LEU A 163 -8.46 10.62 -23.41
CA LEU A 163 -9.63 11.20 -22.74
C LEU A 163 -10.15 10.39 -21.55
N GLU A 164 -9.48 9.31 -21.19
CA GLU A 164 -9.87 8.44 -20.07
C GLU A 164 -9.69 9.15 -18.73
N PRO A 165 -10.72 9.15 -17.85
CA PRO A 165 -10.58 9.55 -16.45
C PRO A 165 -9.91 8.39 -15.67
N PHE A 166 -9.07 8.72 -14.69
CA PHE A 166 -8.39 7.75 -13.84
C PHE A 166 -8.03 8.35 -12.49
N ASP A 167 -7.79 7.48 -11.52
CA ASP A 167 -7.28 7.87 -10.21
C ASP A 167 -5.76 7.80 -10.18
N HIS A 168 -5.14 8.69 -9.43
CA HIS A 168 -3.72 8.69 -9.11
C HIS A 168 -3.54 8.52 -7.60
N PHE A 169 -2.78 7.53 -7.18
CA PHE A 169 -2.36 7.38 -5.79
C PHE A 169 -1.33 8.46 -5.47
N LYS A 170 -1.68 9.35 -4.53
CA LYS A 170 -0.86 10.54 -4.22
C LYS A 170 0.48 10.16 -3.60
N THR A 171 1.54 10.90 -3.94
CA THR A 171 2.84 10.81 -3.24
C THR A 171 2.72 11.50 -1.89
N LEU A 172 2.83 10.74 -0.80
CA LEU A 172 2.85 11.23 0.57
C LEU A 172 4.29 11.09 1.12
N LYS A 173 4.79 12.19 1.72
CA LYS A 173 6.15 12.30 2.25
C LYS A 173 6.13 12.41 3.76
#